data_b1eda8bb17be07cb8f40594d69c60bca
#
_entry.id   b1eda8bb17be07cb8f40594d69c60bca
#
_cell.length_a   1.000
_cell.length_b   1.000
_cell.length_c   1.000
_cell.angle_alpha   90.00
_cell.angle_beta   90.00
_cell.angle_gamma   90.00
#
_symmetry.space_group_name_H-M   'P 1'
#
loop_
_entity.id
_entity.type
_entity.pdbx_description
1 polymer ?
#
loop_
_entity_poly.entity_id
_entity_poly.type
_entity_poly.pdbx_seq_one_letter_code
_entity_poly.pdbx_strand_id
1 'polypeptide(L)'
;MRIVVLFNLLPGVSAADYEAWAKGIDIPGVNALASVGKFSVHKATGLFGSDAAPPYQYIEVIDIHAMDAFVADVSDPAFQKVAAAFGQFADNPVFILTEDL
;
A
#
# COMPACT_ATOMS: atom_id res chain seq x y z
N MET A 1 -9.73 -7.37 9.89
CA MET A 1 -9.48 -7.79 8.49
C MET A 1 -8.27 -7.05 7.95
N ARG A 2 -7.44 -7.73 7.19
CA ARG A 2 -6.25 -7.13 6.56
C ARG A 2 -6.34 -7.22 5.05
N ILE A 3 -5.97 -6.12 4.40
CA ILE A 3 -5.75 -6.08 2.96
C ILE A 3 -4.24 -6.07 2.75
N VAL A 4 -3.74 -6.96 1.91
CA VAL A 4 -2.32 -7.02 1.56
C VAL A 4 -2.16 -6.52 0.13
N VAL A 5 -1.30 -5.53 -0.06
CA VAL A 5 -1.03 -4.96 -1.39
C VAL A 5 0.39 -5.32 -1.81
N LEU A 6 0.53 -5.86 -3.00
CA LEU A 6 1.81 -6.24 -3.57
C LEU A 6 2.01 -5.47 -4.86
N PHE A 7 3.18 -4.82 -5.02
CA PHE A 7 3.42 -4.06 -6.24
C PHE A 7 4.91 -3.85 -6.52
N ASN A 8 5.19 -3.56 -7.77
CA ASN A 8 6.47 -3.06 -8.25
C ASN A 8 6.30 -1.60 -8.64
N LEU A 9 7.40 -0.85 -8.71
CA LEU A 9 7.39 0.51 -9.23
C LEU A 9 7.30 0.48 -10.75
N LEU A 10 6.62 1.47 -11.31
CA LEU A 10 6.61 1.69 -12.76
C LEU A 10 8.05 1.88 -13.29
N PRO A 11 8.34 1.47 -14.53
CA PRO A 11 9.64 1.71 -15.14
C PRO A 11 10.01 3.20 -15.08
N GLY A 12 11.24 3.48 -14.67
CA GLY A 12 11.74 4.86 -14.54
C GLY A 12 11.39 5.57 -13.25
N VAL A 13 10.54 5.00 -12.40
CA VAL A 13 10.24 5.56 -11.08
C VAL A 13 11.35 5.18 -10.10
N SER A 14 11.88 6.17 -9.39
CA SER A 14 12.92 5.93 -8.39
C SER A 14 12.32 5.46 -7.07
N ALA A 15 12.99 4.50 -6.42
CA ALA A 15 12.61 4.04 -5.08
C ALA A 15 12.65 5.19 -4.06
N ALA A 16 13.64 6.07 -4.17
CA ALA A 16 13.77 7.23 -3.28
C ALA A 16 12.56 8.16 -3.37
N ASP A 17 12.07 8.43 -4.58
CA ASP A 17 10.91 9.30 -4.80
C ASP A 17 9.63 8.67 -4.24
N TYR A 18 9.42 7.38 -4.53
CA TYR A 18 8.25 6.68 -3.98
C TYR A 18 8.30 6.67 -2.43
N GLU A 19 9.45 6.32 -1.85
CA GLU A 19 9.57 6.18 -0.40
C GLU A 19 9.39 7.53 0.31
N ALA A 20 9.86 8.63 -0.29
CA ALA A 20 9.63 9.97 0.24
C ALA A 20 8.13 10.31 0.27
N TRP A 21 7.43 10.03 -0.81
CA TRP A 21 5.98 10.23 -0.90
C TRP A 21 5.24 9.33 0.09
N ALA A 22 5.61 8.06 0.17
CA ALA A 22 4.98 7.09 1.07
C ALA A 22 5.10 7.53 2.54
N LYS A 23 6.29 7.94 2.95
CA LYS A 23 6.54 8.38 4.34
C LYS A 23 5.87 9.71 4.66
N GLY A 24 5.83 10.63 3.71
CA GLY A 24 5.32 11.98 3.95
C GLY A 24 3.81 12.13 3.76
N ILE A 25 3.20 11.34 2.90
CA ILE A 25 1.81 11.51 2.48
C ILE A 25 0.99 10.25 2.67
N ASP A 26 1.41 9.12 2.09
CA ASP A 26 0.59 7.90 2.03
C ASP A 26 0.40 7.28 3.41
N ILE A 27 1.49 7.00 4.11
CA ILE A 27 1.43 6.35 5.43
C ILE A 27 0.64 7.19 6.43
N PRO A 28 0.95 8.49 6.62
CA PRO A 28 0.15 9.29 7.56
C PRO A 28 -1.29 9.49 7.08
N GLY A 29 -1.52 9.64 5.78
CA GLY A 29 -2.87 9.87 5.23
C GLY A 29 -3.79 8.67 5.42
N VAL A 30 -3.33 7.47 5.12
CA VAL A 30 -4.11 6.24 5.30
C VAL A 30 -4.33 5.95 6.78
N ASN A 31 -3.30 6.12 7.62
CA ASN A 31 -3.44 5.92 9.06
C ASN A 31 -4.38 6.93 9.73
N ALA A 32 -4.67 8.05 9.11
CA ALA A 32 -5.63 9.05 9.62
C ALA A 32 -7.09 8.67 9.34
N LEU A 33 -7.35 7.70 8.47
CA LEU A 33 -8.71 7.26 8.17
C LEU A 33 -9.32 6.52 9.37
N ALA A 34 -10.55 6.87 9.74
CA ALA A 34 -11.22 6.28 10.90
C ALA A 34 -11.44 4.77 10.75
N SER A 35 -11.61 4.27 9.53
CA SER A 35 -11.80 2.85 9.23
C SER A 35 -10.51 2.02 9.30
N VAL A 36 -9.34 2.66 9.39
CA VAL A 36 -8.04 2.00 9.39
C VAL A 36 -7.50 1.89 10.80
N GLY A 37 -7.19 0.67 11.24
CA GLY A 37 -6.50 0.42 12.51
C GLY A 37 -5.01 0.67 12.38
N LYS A 38 -4.38 0.14 11.32
CA LYS A 38 -2.97 0.34 11.02
C LYS A 38 -2.70 0.12 9.55
N PHE A 39 -1.92 1.02 8.96
CA PHE A 39 -1.35 0.88 7.63
C PHE A 39 0.16 0.92 7.71
N SER A 40 0.82 -0.07 7.10
CA SER A 40 2.28 -0.15 7.05
C SER A 40 2.74 -0.53 5.64
N VAL A 41 3.89 0.01 5.26
CA VAL A 41 4.53 -0.27 3.96
C VAL A 41 5.88 -0.89 4.23
N HIS A 42 6.18 -1.97 3.52
CA HIS A 42 7.41 -2.74 3.70
C HIS A 42 8.13 -2.87 2.37
N LYS A 43 9.43 -2.67 2.39
CA LYS A 43 10.30 -2.88 1.23
C LYS A 43 10.81 -4.31 1.26
N ALA A 44 10.60 -5.05 0.17
CA ALA A 44 11.18 -6.38 0.03
C ALA A 44 12.70 -6.26 -0.13
N THR A 45 13.45 -7.02 0.66
CA THR A 45 14.91 -6.99 0.66
C THR A 45 15.53 -8.30 0.15
N GLY A 46 14.73 -9.37 0.06
CA GLY A 46 15.17 -10.67 -0.39
C GLY A 46 14.13 -11.74 -0.15
N LEU A 47 14.45 -12.97 -0.51
CA LEU A 47 13.64 -14.14 -0.23
C LEU A 47 14.35 -15.00 0.81
N PHE A 48 13.59 -15.47 1.80
CA PHE A 48 14.16 -16.38 2.80
C PHE A 48 14.55 -17.70 2.13
N GLY A 49 15.80 -18.10 2.32
CA GLY A 49 16.29 -19.37 1.78
C GLY A 49 16.57 -19.38 0.27
N SER A 50 16.65 -18.23 -0.38
CA SER A 50 16.90 -18.12 -1.83
C SER A 50 17.69 -16.86 -2.14
N ASP A 51 18.53 -16.93 -3.18
CA ASP A 51 19.27 -15.79 -3.73
C ASP A 51 18.47 -15.09 -4.86
N ALA A 52 17.30 -15.60 -5.22
CA ALA A 52 16.47 -14.99 -6.25
C ALA A 52 15.90 -13.65 -5.76
N ALA A 53 15.64 -12.75 -6.70
CA ALA A 53 14.99 -11.49 -6.39
C ALA A 53 13.54 -11.72 -5.98
N PRO A 54 13.00 -10.94 -5.01
CA PRO A 54 11.57 -10.99 -4.68
C PRO A 54 10.71 -10.65 -5.90
N PRO A 55 9.54 -11.29 -6.06
CA PRO A 55 8.64 -11.00 -7.18
C PRO A 55 8.00 -9.60 -7.10
N TYR A 56 7.97 -8.99 -5.90
CA TYR A 56 7.45 -7.64 -5.69
C TYR A 56 8.44 -6.82 -4.87
N GLN A 57 8.52 -5.52 -5.19
CA GLN A 57 9.43 -4.61 -4.49
C GLN A 57 8.86 -4.12 -3.16
N TYR A 58 7.52 -3.99 -3.06
CA TYR A 58 6.85 -3.43 -1.88
C TYR A 58 5.63 -4.24 -1.52
N ILE A 59 5.36 -4.26 -0.21
CA ILE A 59 4.22 -4.94 0.39
C ILE A 59 3.57 -3.95 1.35
N GLU A 60 2.27 -3.73 1.18
CA GLU A 60 1.48 -2.94 2.12
C GLU A 60 0.55 -3.85 2.91
N VAL A 61 0.35 -3.53 4.17
CA VAL A 61 -0.62 -4.20 5.03
C VAL A 61 -1.54 -3.15 5.62
N ILE A 62 -2.84 -3.29 5.33
CA ILE A 62 -3.87 -2.38 5.80
C ILE A 62 -4.81 -3.15 6.71
N ASP A 63 -4.77 -2.84 8.01
CA ASP A 63 -5.68 -3.41 8.99
C ASP A 63 -6.91 -2.51 9.07
N ILE A 64 -8.09 -3.04 8.69
CA ILE A 64 -9.33 -2.26 8.64
C ILE A 64 -10.34 -2.79 9.64
N HIS A 65 -11.18 -1.88 10.18
CA HIS A 65 -12.22 -2.24 11.14
C HIS A 65 -13.44 -2.84 10.44
N ALA A 66 -13.86 -2.26 9.31
CA ALA A 66 -14.99 -2.73 8.53
C ALA A 66 -14.81 -2.34 7.06
N MET A 67 -15.14 -3.25 6.14
CA MET A 67 -14.95 -3.03 4.70
C MET A 67 -15.82 -1.88 4.16
N ASP A 68 -17.08 -1.82 4.56
CA ASP A 68 -18.00 -0.75 4.12
C ASP A 68 -17.52 0.64 4.54
N ALA A 69 -17.03 0.79 5.76
CA ALA A 69 -16.46 2.03 6.25
C ALA A 69 -15.17 2.40 5.50
N PHE A 70 -14.33 1.40 5.21
CA PHE A 70 -13.10 1.63 4.43
C PHE A 70 -13.42 2.09 3.01
N VAL A 71 -14.37 1.45 2.33
CA VAL A 71 -14.81 1.85 0.98
C VAL A 71 -15.33 3.28 1.00
N ALA A 72 -16.11 3.67 2.01
CA ALA A 72 -16.60 5.05 2.14
C ALA A 72 -15.44 6.04 2.32
N ASP A 73 -14.47 5.72 3.19
CA ASP A 73 -13.32 6.61 3.44
C ASP A 73 -12.46 6.79 2.20
N VAL A 74 -12.14 5.73 1.48
CA VAL A 74 -11.28 5.81 0.27
C VAL A 74 -12.01 6.40 -0.93
N SER A 75 -13.33 6.47 -0.90
CA SER A 75 -14.14 7.10 -1.94
C SER A 75 -14.25 8.61 -1.76
N ASP A 76 -13.81 9.15 -0.64
CA ASP A 76 -13.81 10.60 -0.40
C ASP A 76 -12.89 11.30 -1.41
N PRO A 77 -13.31 12.43 -2.00
CA PRO A 77 -12.52 13.15 -3.00
C PRO A 77 -11.13 13.54 -2.52
N ALA A 78 -10.96 13.85 -1.23
CA ALA A 78 -9.64 14.18 -0.68
C ALA A 78 -8.72 12.98 -0.69
N PHE A 79 -9.22 11.78 -0.38
CA PHE A 79 -8.42 10.55 -0.44
C PHE A 79 -8.15 10.12 -1.88
N GLN A 80 -9.06 10.38 -2.81
CA GLN A 80 -8.87 10.02 -4.22
C GLN A 80 -7.63 10.67 -4.84
N LYS A 81 -7.19 11.81 -4.33
CA LYS A 81 -5.92 12.44 -4.74
C LYS A 81 -4.73 11.59 -4.33
N VAL A 82 -4.76 11.02 -3.14
CA VAL A 82 -3.71 10.11 -2.65
C VAL A 82 -3.69 8.82 -3.48
N ALA A 83 -4.86 8.26 -3.75
CA ALA A 83 -4.98 7.05 -4.57
C ALA A 83 -4.46 7.29 -6.01
N ALA A 84 -4.77 8.43 -6.60
CA ALA A 84 -4.28 8.80 -7.93
C ALA A 84 -2.75 8.96 -7.94
N ALA A 85 -2.19 9.56 -6.89
CA ALA A 85 -0.73 9.70 -6.76
C ALA A 85 -0.05 8.33 -6.63
N PHE A 86 -0.63 7.41 -5.87
CA PHE A 86 -0.13 6.04 -5.76
C PHE A 86 -0.05 5.36 -7.13
N GLY A 87 -1.07 5.53 -7.97
CA GLY A 87 -1.12 4.98 -9.32
C GLY A 87 -0.02 5.51 -10.26
N GLN A 88 0.62 6.63 -9.93
CA GLN A 88 1.76 7.15 -10.68
C GLN A 88 3.08 6.49 -10.29
N PHE A 89 3.13 5.77 -9.18
CA PHE A 89 4.31 5.05 -8.72
C PHE A 89 4.20 3.54 -8.95
N ALA A 90 3.02 2.96 -8.68
CA ALA A 90 2.82 1.51 -8.63
C ALA A 90 2.41 0.94 -9.99
N ASP A 91 3.06 -0.17 -10.37
CA ASP A 91 2.76 -0.92 -11.58
C ASP A 91 1.87 -2.11 -11.23
N ASN A 92 0.64 -2.10 -11.73
CA ASN A 92 -0.35 -3.18 -11.57
C ASN A 92 -0.42 -3.72 -10.12
N PRO A 93 -0.71 -2.88 -9.13
CA PRO A 93 -0.78 -3.35 -7.75
C PRO A 93 -1.87 -4.41 -7.57
N VAL A 94 -1.57 -5.45 -6.79
CA VAL A 94 -2.51 -6.51 -6.45
C VAL A 94 -3.01 -6.28 -5.03
N PHE A 95 -4.32 -6.16 -4.89
CA PHE A 95 -4.99 -5.94 -3.59
C PHE A 95 -5.63 -7.25 -3.15
N ILE A 96 -5.04 -7.90 -2.16
CA ILE A 96 -5.50 -9.21 -1.67
C ILE A 96 -6.32 -9.01 -0.41
N LEU A 97 -7.58 -9.45 -0.46
CA LEU A 97 -8.45 -9.46 0.72
C LEU A 97 -8.17 -10.73 1.51
N THR A 98 -8.07 -10.59 2.83
CA THR A 98 -7.79 -11.71 3.72
C THR A 98 -8.81 -11.81 4.84
N GLU A 99 -8.85 -12.97 5.48
CA GLU A 99 -9.53 -13.15 6.77
C GLU A 99 -8.59 -13.86 7.74
N ASP A 100 -8.71 -13.56 9.02
CA ASP A 100 -7.91 -14.24 10.03
C ASP A 100 -8.41 -15.68 10.21
N LEU A 101 -7.49 -16.59 10.40
CA LEU A 101 -7.82 -18.01 10.64
C LEU A 101 -8.11 -18.26 12.11
#